data_2baa608d331cfa09c951e08ef77a2d3e
#
_entry.id   2baa608d331cfa09c951e08ef77a2d3e
#
_cell.length_a   1.000
_cell.length_b   1.000
_cell.length_c   1.000
_cell.angle_alpha   90.00
_cell.angle_beta   90.00
_cell.angle_gamma   90.00
#
_symmetry.space_group_name_H-M   'P 1'
#
loop_
_entity.id
_entity.type
_entity.pdbx_description
1 polymer ?
#
loop_
_entity_poly.entity_id
_entity_poly.type
_entity_poly.pdbx_seq_one_letter_code
_entity_poly.pdbx_strand_id
1 'polypeptide(L)'
;MPTPPDLRVVPGLPPGKLRVVITFLEMTSPPNAPKLRPPVEKLALLRAERPTVSFYRYLYNTVGEPWLWVDRRKLDDEALAAIIHDPKVEITVLYVGGVPAGFAELDRRGRENIVDLRYFGMIPEFVGMRLGPFLLGCAIDSAWTGGARKLTVNTCTLDHPKALRLYQRAGFVPVRQEVRIADDPRAMGLIPVNAAPQHPIVTS
;
A
#
# COMPACT_ATOMS: atom_id res chain seq x y z
N MET A 1 -27.64 -23.47 5.77
CA MET A 1 -27.34 -22.13 6.24
C MET A 1 -27.29 -21.23 5.00
N PRO A 2 -27.99 -20.09 4.96
CA PRO A 2 -27.91 -19.21 3.81
C PRO A 2 -26.48 -18.64 3.70
N THR A 3 -25.94 -18.68 2.49
CA THR A 3 -24.66 -18.04 2.15
C THR A 3 -24.77 -16.55 2.53
N PRO A 4 -23.80 -15.98 3.27
CA PRO A 4 -23.85 -14.56 3.59
C PRO A 4 -23.89 -13.77 2.27
N PRO A 5 -24.69 -12.69 2.18
CA PRO A 5 -24.76 -11.88 0.97
C PRO A 5 -23.36 -11.39 0.60
N ASP A 6 -23.02 -11.53 -0.67
CA ASP A 6 -21.74 -10.99 -1.19
C ASP A 6 -21.80 -9.47 -1.11
N LEU A 7 -21.24 -8.91 -0.04
CA LEU A 7 -21.20 -7.47 0.22
C LEU A 7 -20.47 -6.65 -0.88
N ARG A 8 -19.93 -7.35 -1.88
CA ARG A 8 -19.22 -6.77 -3.01
C ARG A 8 -20.15 -6.34 -4.15
N VAL A 9 -21.35 -6.91 -4.23
CA VAL A 9 -22.36 -6.49 -5.22
C VAL A 9 -23.28 -5.47 -4.55
N VAL A 10 -23.08 -4.19 -4.87
CA VAL A 10 -23.96 -3.11 -4.40
C VAL A 10 -25.05 -2.92 -5.46
N PRO A 11 -26.32 -3.21 -5.15
CA PRO A 11 -27.41 -2.93 -6.08
C PRO A 11 -27.41 -1.44 -6.46
N GLY A 12 -27.48 -1.15 -7.78
CA GLY A 12 -27.53 0.22 -8.29
C GLY A 12 -26.15 0.89 -8.48
N LEU A 13 -25.04 0.13 -8.38
CA LEU A 13 -23.73 0.67 -8.75
C LEU A 13 -23.65 0.76 -10.29
N PRO A 14 -23.32 1.95 -10.87
CA PRO A 14 -23.23 2.09 -12.32
C PRO A 14 -22.13 1.20 -12.92
N PRO A 15 -22.27 0.78 -14.20
CA PRO A 15 -21.23 0.03 -14.90
C PRO A 15 -19.88 0.73 -14.86
N GLY A 16 -18.80 -0.03 -14.75
CA GLY A 16 -17.43 0.52 -14.71
C GLY A 16 -17.10 1.28 -13.43
N LYS A 17 -17.88 1.16 -12.36
CA LYS A 17 -17.64 1.78 -11.07
C LYS A 17 -17.34 0.73 -9.99
N LEU A 18 -16.62 1.17 -8.98
CA LEU A 18 -16.31 0.42 -7.76
C LEU A 18 -16.80 1.20 -6.54
N ARG A 19 -17.42 0.52 -5.61
CA ARG A 19 -17.67 1.07 -4.27
C ARG A 19 -16.51 0.73 -3.36
N VAL A 20 -15.83 1.74 -2.88
CA VAL A 20 -14.63 1.60 -2.05
C VAL A 20 -14.89 2.18 -0.67
N VAL A 21 -14.65 1.41 0.38
CA VAL A 21 -14.63 1.90 1.76
C VAL A 21 -13.19 2.08 2.17
N ILE A 22 -12.80 3.33 2.44
CA ILE A 22 -11.44 3.68 2.86
C ILE A 22 -11.44 3.84 4.36
N THR A 23 -10.54 3.16 5.04
CA THR A 23 -10.29 3.32 6.48
C THR A 23 -8.97 4.08 6.66
N PHE A 24 -9.04 5.21 7.34
CA PHE A 24 -7.88 6.02 7.71
C PHE A 24 -7.45 5.64 9.11
N LEU A 25 -6.15 5.45 9.30
CA LEU A 25 -5.57 5.07 10.58
C LEU A 25 -4.43 6.02 10.93
N GLU A 26 -4.21 6.22 12.22
CA GLU A 26 -3.14 7.05 12.76
C GLU A 26 -2.37 6.31 13.85
N MET A 27 -1.10 6.66 14.00
CA MET A 27 -0.24 6.28 15.12
C MET A 27 0.39 7.56 15.67
N THR A 28 0.19 7.84 16.96
CA THR A 28 0.60 9.11 17.61
C THR A 28 1.75 8.96 18.61
N SER A 29 2.23 7.72 18.77
CA SER A 29 3.42 7.39 19.55
C SER A 29 4.13 6.17 18.93
N PRO A 30 5.45 6.06 19.06
CA PRO A 30 6.16 4.86 18.60
C PRO A 30 5.64 3.63 19.34
N PRO A 31 5.54 2.47 18.65
CA PRO A 31 5.09 1.24 19.29
C PRO A 31 6.10 0.79 20.37
N ASN A 32 5.61 0.42 21.54
CA ASN A 32 6.43 -0.14 22.61
C ASN A 32 6.59 -1.66 22.42
N ALA A 33 7.02 -2.08 21.26
CA ALA A 33 7.22 -3.49 20.91
C ALA A 33 8.67 -3.73 20.50
N PRO A 34 9.24 -4.90 20.81
CA PRO A 34 10.60 -5.23 20.38
C PRO A 34 10.65 -5.25 18.84
N LYS A 35 11.80 -4.82 18.31
CA LYS A 35 12.04 -4.87 16.86
C LYS A 35 11.93 -6.31 16.36
N LEU A 36 11.22 -6.47 15.25
CA LEU A 36 11.07 -7.76 14.62
C LEU A 36 12.42 -8.23 14.06
N ARG A 37 12.74 -9.50 14.29
CA ARG A 37 13.90 -10.12 13.66
C ARG A 37 13.58 -10.44 12.19
N PRO A 38 14.59 -10.43 11.31
CA PRO A 38 14.41 -10.89 9.93
C PRO A 38 13.79 -12.30 9.91
N PRO A 39 12.67 -12.49 9.20
CA PRO A 39 11.96 -13.78 9.23
C PRO A 39 12.59 -14.84 8.31
N VAL A 40 13.52 -14.47 7.45
CA VAL A 40 14.22 -15.35 6.51
C VAL A 40 15.70 -14.96 6.42
N GLU A 41 16.53 -15.91 5.99
CA GLU A 41 17.93 -15.65 5.64
C GLU A 41 18.05 -14.88 4.31
N LYS A 42 19.24 -14.32 4.04
CA LYS A 42 19.54 -13.55 2.81
C LYS A 42 18.55 -12.42 2.54
N LEU A 43 18.14 -11.75 3.59
CA LEU A 43 17.27 -10.60 3.55
C LEU A 43 18.12 -9.31 3.57
N ALA A 44 17.79 -8.36 2.71
CA ALA A 44 18.32 -7.00 2.74
C ALA A 44 17.19 -5.98 2.68
N LEU A 45 17.35 -4.89 3.41
CA LEU A 45 16.44 -3.75 3.38
C LEU A 45 17.26 -2.54 2.93
N LEU A 46 16.95 -1.99 1.77
CA LEU A 46 17.72 -0.91 1.15
C LEU A 46 16.81 0.27 0.85
N ARG A 47 17.28 1.47 1.17
CA ARG A 47 16.69 2.70 0.68
C ARG A 47 17.01 2.85 -0.80
N ALA A 48 16.00 3.03 -1.63
CA ALA A 48 16.17 3.33 -3.05
C ALA A 48 16.42 4.84 -3.20
N GLU A 49 17.68 5.26 -3.20
CA GLU A 49 18.06 6.64 -3.44
C GLU A 49 17.93 6.95 -4.93
N ARG A 50 17.06 7.90 -5.30
CA ARG A 50 16.77 8.29 -6.68
C ARG A 50 16.52 7.09 -7.61
N PRO A 51 15.51 6.24 -7.31
CA PRO A 51 15.20 5.08 -8.15
C PRO A 51 14.87 5.53 -9.58
N THR A 52 15.22 4.73 -10.57
CA THR A 52 14.71 4.98 -11.93
C THR A 52 13.19 4.86 -11.94
N VAL A 53 12.52 5.62 -12.81
CA VAL A 53 11.07 5.56 -12.97
C VAL A 53 10.61 4.14 -13.32
N SER A 54 11.35 3.44 -14.18
CA SER A 54 11.04 2.05 -14.57
C SER A 54 11.13 1.09 -13.39
N PHE A 55 12.13 1.23 -12.51
CA PHE A 55 12.25 0.41 -11.31
C PHE A 55 11.11 0.67 -10.33
N TYR A 56 10.76 1.95 -10.09
CA TYR A 56 9.63 2.28 -9.25
C TYR A 56 8.30 1.76 -9.82
N ARG A 57 8.07 1.92 -11.14
CA ARG A 57 6.89 1.37 -11.81
C ARG A 57 6.81 -0.15 -11.70
N TYR A 58 7.95 -0.85 -11.79
CA TYR A 58 7.98 -2.29 -11.56
C TYR A 58 7.46 -2.62 -10.15
N LEU A 59 7.99 -2.00 -9.09
CA LEU A 59 7.56 -2.24 -7.72
C LEU A 59 6.08 -1.91 -7.53
N TYR A 60 5.67 -0.71 -7.93
CA TYR A 60 4.30 -0.23 -7.77
C TYR A 60 3.29 -1.10 -8.52
N ASN A 61 3.59 -1.45 -9.76
CA ASN A 61 2.69 -2.24 -10.59
C ASN A 61 2.60 -3.68 -10.10
N THR A 62 3.72 -4.32 -9.78
CA THR A 62 3.75 -5.72 -9.35
C THR A 62 3.05 -5.91 -8.01
N VAL A 63 3.28 -5.01 -7.06
CA VAL A 63 2.62 -5.04 -5.75
C VAL A 63 1.16 -4.63 -5.85
N GLY A 64 0.86 -3.60 -6.63
CA GLY A 64 -0.43 -2.92 -6.59
C GLY A 64 -1.48 -3.45 -7.56
N GLU A 65 -1.09 -4.16 -8.62
CA GLU A 65 -2.04 -4.66 -9.63
C GLU A 65 -3.13 -5.58 -9.05
N PRO A 66 -2.83 -6.54 -8.16
CA PRO A 66 -3.84 -7.36 -7.52
C PRO A 66 -4.84 -6.56 -6.64
N TRP A 67 -4.52 -5.30 -6.32
CA TRP A 67 -5.29 -4.41 -5.44
C TRP A 67 -5.81 -3.17 -6.15
N LEU A 68 -5.72 -3.13 -7.49
CA LEU A 68 -6.18 -2.05 -8.35
C LEU A 68 -5.53 -0.69 -8.03
N TRP A 69 -4.26 -0.68 -7.64
CA TRP A 69 -3.50 0.56 -7.45
C TRP A 69 -3.33 1.30 -8.77
N VAL A 70 -3.79 2.55 -8.83
CA VAL A 70 -3.86 3.29 -10.08
C VAL A 70 -3.22 4.68 -10.04
N ASP A 71 -3.04 5.26 -8.86
CA ASP A 71 -2.64 6.67 -8.74
C ASP A 71 -1.31 6.96 -9.44
N ARG A 72 -0.30 6.10 -9.27
CA ARG A 72 1.01 6.27 -9.91
C ARG A 72 1.01 5.86 -11.39
N ARG A 73 0.04 5.05 -11.82
CA ARG A 73 -0.11 4.66 -13.23
C ARG A 73 -0.62 5.81 -14.10
N LYS A 74 -1.38 6.74 -13.50
CA LYS A 74 -1.92 7.93 -14.18
C LYS A 74 -0.88 9.01 -14.44
N LEU A 75 0.27 8.95 -13.78
CA LEU A 75 1.33 9.94 -13.91
C LEU A 75 2.24 9.61 -15.09
N ASP A 76 2.63 10.62 -15.84
CA ASP A 76 3.76 10.50 -16.77
C ASP A 76 5.08 10.33 -16.02
N ASP A 77 6.16 10.14 -16.75
CA ASP A 77 7.45 9.86 -16.14
C ASP A 77 8.04 11.09 -15.44
N GLU A 78 7.79 12.29 -15.91
CA GLU A 78 8.27 13.52 -15.31
C GLU A 78 7.57 13.80 -13.99
N ALA A 79 6.25 13.73 -13.94
CA ALA A 79 5.46 13.89 -12.74
C ALA A 79 5.78 12.81 -11.69
N LEU A 80 5.99 11.57 -12.13
CA LEU A 80 6.37 10.49 -11.23
C LEU A 80 7.78 10.70 -10.69
N ALA A 81 8.76 11.06 -11.54
CA ALA A 81 10.13 11.35 -11.13
C ALA A 81 10.18 12.48 -10.09
N ALA A 82 9.40 13.57 -10.30
CA ALA A 82 9.31 14.66 -9.34
C ALA A 82 8.86 14.22 -7.95
N ILE A 83 8.05 13.16 -7.86
CA ILE A 83 7.62 12.61 -6.56
C ILE A 83 8.68 11.71 -5.96
N ILE A 84 9.15 10.71 -6.72
CA ILE A 84 10.04 9.68 -6.17
C ILE A 84 11.47 10.16 -5.93
N HIS A 85 11.84 11.31 -6.48
CA HIS A 85 13.13 11.97 -6.24
C HIS A 85 13.05 13.12 -5.23
N ASP A 86 11.85 13.43 -4.70
CA ASP A 86 11.71 14.42 -3.63
C ASP A 86 12.44 13.92 -2.37
N PRO A 87 13.33 14.71 -1.74
CA PRO A 87 14.05 14.28 -0.54
C PRO A 87 13.15 13.98 0.65
N LYS A 88 11.90 14.44 0.63
CA LYS A 88 10.86 14.13 1.63
C LYS A 88 10.12 12.83 1.35
N VAL A 89 10.39 12.15 0.23
CA VAL A 89 9.85 10.84 -0.09
C VAL A 89 10.94 9.80 0.12
N GLU A 90 10.65 8.81 0.95
CA GLU A 90 11.55 7.71 1.26
C GLU A 90 10.97 6.41 0.74
N ILE A 91 11.69 5.75 -0.14
CA ILE A 91 11.32 4.46 -0.70
C ILE A 91 12.29 3.42 -0.17
N THR A 92 11.78 2.45 0.57
CA THR A 92 12.57 1.34 1.11
C THR A 92 12.12 0.03 0.47
N VAL A 93 13.07 -0.71 -0.08
CA VAL A 93 12.81 -1.96 -0.78
C VAL A 93 13.37 -3.12 0.04
N LEU A 94 12.53 -4.11 0.26
CA LEU A 94 12.92 -5.38 0.88
C LEU A 94 13.34 -6.36 -0.20
N TYR A 95 14.51 -6.95 -0.04
CA TYR A 95 15.05 -7.98 -0.92
C TYR A 95 15.16 -9.30 -0.18
N VAL A 96 14.87 -10.39 -0.88
CA VAL A 96 15.11 -11.76 -0.42
C VAL A 96 15.89 -12.51 -1.51
N GLY A 97 17.06 -13.04 -1.17
CA GLY A 97 17.91 -13.72 -2.14
C GLY A 97 18.38 -12.85 -3.32
N GLY A 98 18.43 -11.52 -3.13
CA GLY A 98 18.80 -10.57 -4.18
C GLY A 98 17.63 -10.11 -5.07
N VAL A 99 16.41 -10.59 -4.83
CA VAL A 99 15.21 -10.23 -5.61
C VAL A 99 14.31 -9.30 -4.76
N PRO A 100 13.75 -8.21 -5.34
CA PRO A 100 12.76 -7.39 -4.64
C PRO A 100 11.57 -8.24 -4.19
N ALA A 101 11.22 -8.13 -2.90
CA ALA A 101 10.13 -8.89 -2.30
C ALA A 101 8.95 -8.02 -1.84
N GLY A 102 9.18 -6.71 -1.73
CA GLY A 102 8.18 -5.73 -1.37
C GLY A 102 8.79 -4.37 -1.13
N PHE A 103 7.97 -3.35 -0.91
CA PHE A 103 8.45 -2.00 -0.63
C PHE A 103 7.52 -1.22 0.29
N ALA A 104 8.06 -0.17 0.88
CA ALA A 104 7.34 0.85 1.63
C ALA A 104 7.73 2.23 1.12
N GLU A 105 6.76 3.13 1.00
CA GLU A 105 6.96 4.53 0.66
C GLU A 105 6.45 5.40 1.81
N LEU A 106 7.34 6.19 2.41
CA LEU A 106 7.01 7.20 3.41
C LEU A 106 7.04 8.57 2.74
N ASP A 107 5.95 9.31 2.87
CA ASP A 107 5.80 10.67 2.33
C ASP A 107 5.73 11.69 3.46
N ARG A 108 6.71 12.61 3.50
CA ARG A 108 6.83 13.71 4.47
C ARG A 108 6.51 15.07 3.86
N ARG A 109 5.97 15.13 2.62
CA ARG A 109 5.68 16.38 1.91
C ARG A 109 4.43 17.09 2.44
N GLY A 110 3.59 16.40 3.21
CA GLY A 110 2.38 16.93 3.78
C GLY A 110 2.60 17.92 4.94
N ARG A 111 1.79 17.81 5.99
CA ARG A 111 1.92 18.64 7.19
C ARG A 111 3.20 18.32 7.95
N GLU A 112 3.79 19.34 8.57
CA GLU A 112 5.00 19.20 9.35
C GLU A 112 4.87 18.11 10.44
N ASN A 113 5.90 17.27 10.54
CA ASN A 113 5.99 16.16 11.49
C ASN A 113 4.88 15.07 11.36
N ILE A 114 4.10 15.09 10.25
CA ILE A 114 3.20 14.00 9.90
C ILE A 114 3.83 13.24 8.73
N VAL A 115 4.00 11.94 8.92
CA VAL A 115 4.53 11.03 7.89
C VAL A 115 3.40 10.14 7.41
N ASP A 116 3.17 10.09 6.11
CA ASP A 116 2.19 9.19 5.50
C ASP A 116 2.90 7.93 4.99
N LEU A 117 2.49 6.75 5.45
CA LEU A 117 2.84 5.49 4.83
C LEU A 117 1.99 5.36 3.57
N ARG A 118 2.51 5.92 2.48
CA ARG A 118 1.76 6.17 1.26
C ARG A 118 1.49 4.92 0.47
N TYR A 119 2.50 4.06 0.33
CA TYR A 119 2.40 2.74 -0.30
C TYR A 119 3.18 1.74 0.53
N PHE A 120 2.60 0.57 0.66
CA PHE A 120 3.19 -0.54 1.38
C PHE A 120 2.62 -1.85 0.85
N GLY A 121 3.49 -2.78 0.49
CA GLY A 121 3.04 -4.10 0.09
C GLY A 121 4.16 -5.05 -0.27
N MET A 122 3.74 -6.29 -0.47
CA MET A 122 4.61 -7.40 -0.86
C MET A 122 4.34 -7.79 -2.30
N ILE A 123 5.38 -8.15 -3.01
CA ILE A 123 5.25 -8.83 -4.30
C ILE A 123 4.52 -10.17 -4.06
N PRO A 124 3.58 -10.57 -4.93
CA PRO A 124 2.68 -11.72 -4.70
C PRO A 124 3.38 -13.00 -4.27
N GLU A 125 4.51 -13.34 -4.88
CA GLU A 125 5.30 -14.55 -4.62
C GLU A 125 5.88 -14.59 -3.19
N PHE A 126 5.97 -13.45 -2.53
CA PHE A 126 6.52 -13.33 -1.18
C PHE A 126 5.43 -13.13 -0.11
N VAL A 127 4.16 -13.13 -0.51
CA VAL A 127 3.04 -13.06 0.44
C VAL A 127 2.96 -14.35 1.25
N GLY A 128 2.74 -14.22 2.57
CA GLY A 128 2.67 -15.39 3.47
C GLY A 128 3.99 -15.75 4.17
N MET A 129 5.12 -15.22 3.74
CA MET A 129 6.46 -15.47 4.33
C MET A 129 6.76 -14.65 5.59
N ARG A 130 5.77 -14.01 6.21
CA ARG A 130 5.90 -13.12 7.37
C ARG A 130 6.78 -11.88 7.14
N LEU A 131 7.06 -11.55 5.89
CA LEU A 131 7.88 -10.40 5.50
C LEU A 131 7.15 -9.07 5.69
N GLY A 132 5.84 -9.04 5.49
CA GLY A 132 5.01 -7.84 5.63
C GLY A 132 5.11 -7.18 7.01
N PRO A 133 4.90 -7.91 8.13
CA PRO A 133 5.10 -7.34 9.47
C PRO A 133 6.51 -6.79 9.70
N PHE A 134 7.54 -7.46 9.17
CA PHE A 134 8.93 -7.02 9.28
C PHE A 134 9.16 -5.69 8.52
N LEU A 135 8.77 -5.63 7.24
CA LEU A 135 8.90 -4.42 6.43
C LEU A 135 8.11 -3.25 7.04
N LEU A 136 6.88 -3.51 7.53
CA LEU A 136 6.07 -2.48 8.19
C LEU A 136 6.75 -1.95 9.45
N GLY A 137 7.30 -2.83 10.29
CA GLY A 137 8.05 -2.44 11.47
C GLY A 137 9.25 -1.55 11.13
N CYS A 138 10.01 -1.90 10.09
CA CYS A 138 11.14 -1.09 9.63
C CYS A 138 10.70 0.29 9.11
N ALA A 139 9.59 0.37 8.38
CA ALA A 139 9.04 1.63 7.90
C ALA A 139 8.57 2.53 9.06
N ILE A 140 7.91 1.95 10.07
CA ILE A 140 7.51 2.66 11.29
C ILE A 140 8.75 3.18 12.02
N ASP A 141 9.77 2.35 12.24
CA ASP A 141 11.02 2.76 12.89
C ASP A 141 11.69 3.91 12.12
N SER A 142 11.77 3.84 10.80
CA SER A 142 12.33 4.91 9.96
C SER A 142 11.56 6.21 10.12
N ALA A 143 10.23 6.15 10.13
CA ALA A 143 9.39 7.33 10.27
C ALA A 143 9.62 8.03 11.61
N TRP A 144 9.66 7.30 12.74
CA TRP A 144 9.86 7.84 14.08
C TRP A 144 11.29 8.35 14.28
N THR A 145 12.29 7.63 13.82
CA THR A 145 13.69 8.06 13.85
C THR A 145 13.88 9.34 13.04
N GLY A 146 13.16 9.50 11.94
CA GLY A 146 13.12 10.70 11.11
C GLY A 146 12.29 11.87 11.68
N GLY A 147 11.89 11.83 12.96
CA GLY A 147 11.26 12.95 13.66
C GLY A 147 9.74 13.07 13.47
N ALA A 148 9.06 12.01 13.07
CA ALA A 148 7.60 12.02 13.03
C ALA A 148 7.01 12.28 14.42
N ARG A 149 5.90 13.00 14.46
CA ARG A 149 5.01 13.10 15.64
C ARG A 149 3.71 12.33 15.43
N LYS A 150 3.42 12.00 14.18
CA LYS A 150 2.27 11.20 13.80
C LYS A 150 2.61 10.43 12.51
N LEU A 151 2.23 9.16 12.46
CA LEU A 151 2.15 8.39 11.24
C LEU A 151 0.69 8.27 10.83
N THR A 152 0.44 8.36 9.51
CA THR A 152 -0.85 8.07 8.90
C THR A 152 -0.72 6.93 7.90
N VAL A 153 -1.77 6.19 7.74
CA VAL A 153 -1.93 5.20 6.68
C VAL A 153 -3.41 5.07 6.36
N ASN A 154 -3.73 4.75 5.13
CA ASN A 154 -5.09 4.33 4.80
C ASN A 154 -5.05 2.94 4.14
N THR A 155 -6.15 2.24 4.26
CA THR A 155 -6.41 0.99 3.55
C THR A 155 -7.87 0.97 3.11
N CYS A 156 -8.18 0.18 2.11
CA CYS A 156 -9.52 0.15 1.58
C CYS A 156 -10.00 -1.27 1.30
N THR A 157 -11.26 -1.40 0.92
CA THR A 157 -11.89 -2.69 0.60
C THR A 157 -11.29 -3.38 -0.63
N LEU A 158 -10.47 -2.68 -1.42
CA LEU A 158 -9.74 -3.25 -2.56
C LEU A 158 -8.40 -3.86 -2.15
N ASP A 159 -7.85 -3.49 -0.98
CA ASP A 159 -6.56 -3.97 -0.50
C ASP A 159 -6.64 -5.43 0.01
N HIS A 160 -5.46 -5.99 0.29
CA HIS A 160 -5.36 -7.32 0.88
C HIS A 160 -6.22 -7.44 2.15
N PRO A 161 -7.05 -8.50 2.32
CA PRO A 161 -7.99 -8.61 3.44
C PRO A 161 -7.37 -8.54 4.84
N LYS A 162 -6.07 -8.82 4.95
CA LYS A 162 -5.34 -8.74 6.22
C LYS A 162 -4.70 -7.37 6.48
N ALA A 163 -4.79 -6.40 5.54
CA ALA A 163 -4.09 -5.11 5.64
C ALA A 163 -4.53 -4.32 6.89
N LEU A 164 -5.82 -4.12 7.09
CA LEU A 164 -6.35 -3.41 8.25
C LEU A 164 -5.87 -4.02 9.58
N ARG A 165 -5.95 -5.35 9.70
CA ARG A 165 -5.48 -6.05 10.92
C ARG A 165 -3.96 -5.95 11.10
N LEU A 166 -3.20 -5.92 10.03
CA LEU A 166 -1.75 -5.76 10.07
C LEU A 166 -1.39 -4.39 10.65
N TYR A 167 -2.00 -3.31 10.15
CA TYR A 167 -1.79 -1.96 10.66
C TYR A 167 -2.20 -1.83 12.14
N GLN A 168 -3.36 -2.37 12.52
CA GLN A 168 -3.81 -2.35 13.92
C GLN A 168 -2.85 -3.08 14.86
N ARG A 169 -2.34 -4.26 14.46
CA ARG A 169 -1.33 -5.00 15.24
C ARG A 169 0.00 -4.26 15.36
N ALA A 170 0.33 -3.42 14.38
CA ALA A 170 1.51 -2.57 14.43
C ALA A 170 1.34 -1.32 15.29
N GLY A 171 0.11 -1.05 15.80
CA GLY A 171 -0.19 0.07 16.69
C GLY A 171 -0.95 1.23 16.05
N PHE A 172 -1.35 1.11 14.79
CA PHE A 172 -2.24 2.10 14.18
C PHE A 172 -3.67 1.95 14.68
N VAL A 173 -4.34 3.08 14.90
CA VAL A 173 -5.73 3.16 15.35
C VAL A 173 -6.61 3.71 14.23
N PRO A 174 -7.70 3.04 13.84
CA PRO A 174 -8.68 3.59 12.91
C PRO A 174 -9.33 4.86 13.47
N VAL A 175 -9.35 5.93 12.68
CA VAL A 175 -9.88 7.24 13.09
C VAL A 175 -11.08 7.69 12.25
N ARG A 176 -11.18 7.23 11.00
CA ARG A 176 -12.24 7.63 10.09
C ARG A 176 -12.44 6.60 9.00
N GLN A 177 -13.68 6.49 8.52
CA GLN A 177 -14.00 5.78 7.29
C GLN A 177 -14.69 6.70 6.31
N GLU A 178 -14.51 6.42 5.02
CA GLU A 178 -15.11 7.14 3.93
C GLU A 178 -15.54 6.16 2.84
N VAL A 179 -16.75 6.35 2.32
CA VAL A 179 -17.23 5.57 1.18
C VAL A 179 -17.07 6.41 -0.08
N ARG A 180 -16.45 5.84 -1.09
CA ARG A 180 -16.27 6.46 -2.41
C ARG A 180 -16.82 5.56 -3.51
N ILE A 181 -17.37 6.19 -4.53
CA ILE A 181 -17.60 5.56 -5.83
C ILE A 181 -16.45 6.01 -6.73
N ALA A 182 -15.68 5.06 -7.20
CA ALA A 182 -14.50 5.31 -8.04
C ALA A 182 -14.69 4.64 -9.40
N ASP A 183 -13.98 5.12 -10.41
CA ASP A 183 -13.87 4.43 -11.68
C ASP A 183 -13.08 3.13 -11.52
N ASP A 184 -13.54 2.06 -12.18
CA ASP A 184 -12.77 0.82 -12.25
C ASP A 184 -11.59 1.03 -13.22
N PRO A 185 -10.34 0.95 -12.76
CA PRO A 185 -9.18 1.19 -13.61
C PRO A 185 -9.04 0.16 -14.74
N ARG A 186 -9.67 -1.00 -14.62
CA ARG A 186 -9.74 -2.01 -15.68
C ARG A 186 -10.66 -1.56 -16.82
N ALA A 187 -11.80 -0.96 -16.48
CA ALA A 187 -12.70 -0.36 -17.47
C ALA A 187 -12.08 0.85 -18.17
N MET A 188 -11.13 1.52 -17.51
CA MET A 188 -10.37 2.64 -18.08
C MET A 188 -9.15 2.19 -18.91
N GLY A 189 -8.83 0.91 -18.97
CA GLY A 189 -7.63 0.41 -19.68
C GLY A 189 -6.31 0.72 -18.97
N LEU A 190 -6.32 1.15 -17.69
CA LEU A 190 -5.14 1.49 -16.91
C LEU A 190 -4.49 0.25 -16.26
N ILE A 191 -5.26 -0.80 -16.10
CA ILE A 191 -4.86 -2.09 -15.53
C ILE A 191 -5.48 -3.19 -16.41
N PRO A 192 -4.82 -4.35 -16.57
CA PRO A 192 -5.39 -5.45 -17.34
C PRO A 192 -6.79 -5.86 -16.84
N VAL A 193 -7.69 -6.17 -17.77
CA VAL A 193 -9.09 -6.49 -17.45
C VAL A 193 -9.23 -7.72 -16.53
N ASN A 194 -8.28 -8.64 -16.59
CA ASN A 194 -8.22 -9.84 -15.75
C ASN A 194 -7.51 -9.64 -14.41
N ALA A 195 -7.01 -8.43 -14.12
CA ALA A 195 -6.39 -8.11 -12.83
C ALA A 195 -7.43 -8.11 -11.71
N ALA A 196 -6.98 -8.42 -10.49
CA ALA A 196 -7.81 -8.39 -9.29
C ALA A 196 -9.16 -9.14 -9.43
N PRO A 197 -9.15 -10.43 -9.80
CA PRO A 197 -10.37 -11.21 -10.07
C PRO A 197 -11.29 -11.35 -8.84
N GLN A 198 -10.76 -11.09 -7.64
CA GLN A 198 -11.53 -11.04 -6.40
C GLN A 198 -12.50 -9.85 -6.33
N HIS A 199 -12.38 -8.87 -7.23
CA HIS A 199 -13.26 -7.71 -7.34
C HIS A 199 -14.02 -7.79 -8.66
N PRO A 200 -15.32 -8.21 -8.66
CA PRO A 200 -16.11 -8.30 -9.89
C PRO A 200 -16.19 -6.96 -10.61
N ILE A 201 -16.09 -6.99 -11.93
CA ILE A 201 -16.36 -5.79 -12.76
C ILE A 201 -17.87 -5.65 -12.86
N VAL A 202 -18.39 -4.48 -12.54
CA VAL A 202 -19.81 -4.17 -12.75
C VAL A 202 -20.01 -3.90 -14.24
N THR A 203 -20.69 -4.83 -14.89
CA THR A 203 -21.17 -4.70 -16.27
C THR A 203 -22.65 -4.35 -16.23
N SER A 204 -23.17 -3.76 -17.31
CA SER A 204 -24.59 -3.42 -17.46
C SER A 204 -25.52 -4.61 -17.20
#